data_f833fc2e3e87401252e6172409b05d29
#
_entry.id   f833fc2e3e87401252e6172409b05d29
#
_cell.length_a   1.000
_cell.length_b   1.000
_cell.length_c   1.000
_cell.angle_alpha   90.00
_cell.angle_beta   90.00
_cell.angle_gamma   90.00
#
_symmetry.space_group_name_H-M   'P 1'
#
loop_
_entity.id
_entity.type
_entity.pdbx_description
1 polymer ?
#
loop_
_entity_poly.entity_id
_entity_poly.type
_entity_poly.pdbx_seq_one_letter_code
_entity_poly.pdbx_strand_id
1 'polypeptide(L)'
;MKRIILLSGICALCIQSILAQEKMFVHRSDKITQGVLLSVLDSMTFVNEAVLLHLHDQDAPTYSMTEIDSLSFGDNSLQIKILYSDTGIEIVNPLAFEGVSISVDDGNVIITSTISEEVEYILTGTISNGMFKIYSDKKFILTLNGVNITNADGPAINIQSGKKVTVNLTEGTINTLTDGKKYADSGSEDMKGCFFSEGQLIFNGEGALYVQGNKKHGICSDDYLLVNSGNITITGAASDGIHANDYIRIDGGSVTVTSDSDGLDGDEGYIEINGGKVQITSTSDDVKGIKCDGTFTMNGGEIHMSVSGNQSKGIKTKNDLRINDGTIHIQTTGSVAVVDNDPSYCTGIKCDQTVYIAGGNIIITSTGTAGKGISTDGDLVISGGDVQITTSGNGGTYTNTNSILDSYSATCMKSNGNIHITNGTVTMKSTGSAGKG
;
A
#
# COMPACT_ATOMS: atom_id res chain seq x y z
N MET A 1 14.80 -53.73 4.02
CA MET A 1 13.86 -54.68 3.40
C MET A 1 12.40 -54.59 3.89
N LYS A 2 12.05 -53.92 4.97
CA LYS A 2 10.63 -53.80 5.42
C LYS A 2 9.86 -52.58 4.90
N ARG A 3 10.53 -51.59 4.25
CA ARG A 3 9.87 -50.39 3.71
C ARG A 3 9.43 -50.53 2.24
N ILE A 4 10.01 -51.46 1.50
CA ILE A 4 9.71 -51.66 0.06
C ILE A 4 8.40 -52.42 -0.16
N ILE A 5 7.94 -53.23 0.80
CA ILE A 5 6.70 -54.02 0.64
C ILE A 5 5.43 -53.16 0.84
N LEU A 6 5.53 -51.98 1.47
CA LEU A 6 4.37 -51.10 1.65
C LEU A 6 4.03 -50.29 0.38
N LEU A 7 5.01 -50.01 -0.49
CA LEU A 7 4.76 -49.24 -1.73
C LEU A 7 4.08 -50.06 -2.82
N SER A 8 4.34 -51.38 -2.90
CA SER A 8 3.70 -52.24 -3.89
C SER A 8 2.25 -52.64 -3.55
N GLY A 9 1.86 -52.56 -2.28
CA GLY A 9 0.48 -52.84 -1.83
C GLY A 9 -0.47 -51.64 -1.98
N ILE A 10 0.04 -50.44 -1.97
CA ILE A 10 -0.76 -49.20 -2.08
C ILE A 10 -1.16 -48.93 -3.55
N CYS A 11 -0.38 -49.38 -4.52
CA CYS A 11 -0.69 -49.20 -5.94
C CYS A 11 -1.95 -49.90 -6.45
N ALA A 12 -2.38 -50.96 -5.78
CA ALA A 12 -3.52 -51.77 -6.27
C ALA A 12 -4.90 -51.39 -5.68
N LEU A 13 -4.92 -50.66 -4.54
CA LEU A 13 -6.17 -50.23 -3.90
C LEU A 13 -6.62 -48.80 -4.23
N CYS A 14 -5.75 -47.99 -4.84
CA CYS A 14 -6.01 -46.59 -5.18
C CYS A 14 -6.60 -46.35 -6.58
N ILE A 15 -6.77 -47.41 -7.40
CA ILE A 15 -7.15 -47.27 -8.84
C ILE A 15 -8.57 -46.68 -9.01
N GLN A 16 -9.48 -46.78 -8.04
CA GLN A 16 -10.83 -46.26 -8.18
C GLN A 16 -10.99 -44.79 -7.70
N SER A 17 -10.05 -44.25 -6.92
CA SER A 17 -10.06 -42.84 -6.50
C SER A 17 -9.09 -41.97 -7.29
N ILE A 18 -8.17 -42.56 -8.07
CA ILE A 18 -7.12 -41.88 -8.85
C ILE A 18 -7.70 -41.14 -10.08
N LEU A 19 -8.90 -41.48 -10.54
CA LEU A 19 -9.53 -40.85 -11.72
C LEU A 19 -10.01 -39.40 -11.48
N ALA A 20 -9.88 -38.86 -10.25
CA ALA A 20 -10.23 -37.49 -9.92
C ALA A 20 -9.01 -36.64 -9.47
N GLN A 21 -7.84 -37.23 -9.23
CA GLN A 21 -6.67 -36.50 -8.75
C GLN A 21 -5.75 -36.17 -9.94
N GLU A 22 -5.41 -34.88 -10.05
CA GLU A 22 -4.65 -34.38 -11.21
C GLU A 22 -3.16 -34.26 -10.92
N LYS A 23 -2.75 -34.22 -9.64
CA LYS A 23 -1.35 -34.00 -9.22
C LYS A 23 -0.84 -35.02 -8.22
N MET A 24 0.43 -35.32 -8.35
CA MET A 24 1.25 -35.92 -7.29
C MET A 24 2.03 -34.84 -6.58
N PHE A 25 2.03 -34.85 -5.25
CA PHE A 25 2.80 -33.93 -4.42
C PHE A 25 3.99 -34.66 -3.80
N VAL A 26 5.17 -34.08 -3.97
CA VAL A 26 6.44 -34.51 -3.34
C VAL A 26 6.64 -33.64 -2.11
N HIS A 27 6.46 -34.22 -0.93
CA HIS A 27 6.75 -33.55 0.35
C HIS A 27 8.20 -33.75 0.71
N ARG A 28 8.93 -32.66 0.87
CA ARG A 28 10.36 -32.69 1.13
C ARG A 28 10.69 -32.38 2.58
N SER A 29 11.81 -32.89 3.06
CA SER A 29 12.32 -32.70 4.42
C SER A 29 12.68 -31.24 4.74
N ASP A 30 12.93 -30.41 3.73
CA ASP A 30 13.13 -28.96 3.83
C ASP A 30 11.80 -28.18 3.94
N LYS A 31 10.66 -28.88 4.11
CA LYS A 31 9.30 -28.34 4.23
C LYS A 31 8.74 -27.73 2.93
N ILE A 32 9.36 -27.98 1.79
CA ILE A 32 8.84 -27.57 0.50
C ILE A 32 8.07 -28.74 -0.12
N THR A 33 6.80 -28.50 -0.46
CA THR A 33 5.96 -29.44 -1.19
C THR A 33 5.84 -28.97 -2.64
N GLN A 34 6.15 -29.85 -3.58
CA GLN A 34 6.13 -29.59 -5.01
C GLN A 34 5.08 -30.46 -5.71
N GLY A 35 4.17 -29.86 -6.47
CA GLY A 35 3.17 -30.57 -7.25
C GLY A 35 3.67 -30.89 -8.65
N VAL A 36 3.34 -32.09 -9.13
CA VAL A 36 3.61 -32.59 -10.49
C VAL A 36 2.31 -33.04 -11.10
N LEU A 37 1.95 -32.54 -12.28
CA LEU A 37 0.78 -33.03 -13.02
C LEU A 37 0.95 -34.50 -13.41
N LEU A 38 -0.05 -35.32 -13.10
CA LEU A 38 -0.03 -36.75 -13.46
C LEU A 38 -0.06 -36.96 -14.99
N SER A 39 -0.61 -36.01 -15.73
CA SER A 39 -0.68 -36.06 -17.20
C SER A 39 0.67 -35.88 -17.87
N VAL A 40 1.68 -35.29 -17.18
CA VAL A 40 3.05 -35.13 -17.71
C VAL A 40 4.06 -36.07 -17.05
N LEU A 41 3.64 -36.86 -16.06
CA LEU A 41 4.49 -37.83 -15.39
C LEU A 41 4.47 -39.16 -16.15
N ASP A 42 5.53 -39.46 -16.91
CA ASP A 42 5.67 -40.71 -17.65
C ASP A 42 5.99 -41.89 -16.73
N SER A 43 6.92 -41.70 -15.81
CA SER A 43 7.34 -42.74 -14.87
C SER A 43 8.13 -42.18 -13.70
N MET A 44 8.30 -42.99 -12.68
CA MET A 44 9.17 -42.72 -11.54
C MET A 44 10.14 -43.91 -11.37
N THR A 45 11.45 -43.61 -11.31
CA THR A 45 12.46 -44.62 -11.10
C THR A 45 13.23 -44.38 -9.82
N PHE A 46 13.64 -45.48 -9.19
CA PHE A 46 14.42 -45.50 -7.94
C PHE A 46 15.79 -46.09 -8.25
N VAL A 47 16.83 -45.26 -8.25
CA VAL A 47 18.20 -45.67 -8.60
C VAL A 47 19.21 -45.01 -7.66
N ASN A 48 20.08 -45.78 -7.06
CA ASN A 48 21.20 -45.29 -6.23
C ASN A 48 20.76 -44.29 -5.16
N GLU A 49 19.75 -44.65 -4.34
CA GLU A 49 19.22 -43.82 -3.28
C GLU A 49 18.61 -42.50 -3.78
N ALA A 50 18.26 -42.42 -5.06
CA ALA A 50 17.55 -41.28 -5.65
C ALA A 50 16.22 -41.68 -6.26
N VAL A 51 15.27 -40.73 -6.31
CA VAL A 51 14.01 -40.80 -7.03
C VAL A 51 14.07 -39.85 -8.20
N LEU A 52 13.91 -40.40 -9.43
CA LEU A 52 13.84 -39.64 -10.67
C LEU A 52 12.39 -39.63 -11.13
N LEU A 53 11.82 -38.44 -11.36
CA LEU A 53 10.51 -38.27 -11.99
C LEU A 53 10.74 -38.01 -13.48
N HIS A 54 10.39 -38.94 -14.35
CA HIS A 54 10.45 -38.77 -15.77
C HIS A 54 9.21 -38.02 -16.26
N LEU A 55 9.41 -36.77 -16.68
CA LEU A 55 8.35 -35.89 -17.14
C LEU A 55 8.37 -35.82 -18.66
N HIS A 56 7.20 -35.78 -19.29
CA HIS A 56 7.07 -35.62 -20.74
C HIS A 56 7.59 -34.23 -21.16
N ASP A 57 8.53 -34.23 -22.14
CA ASP A 57 9.13 -33.01 -22.69
C ASP A 57 9.81 -32.04 -21.67
N GLN A 58 10.21 -32.54 -20.50
CA GLN A 58 10.90 -31.75 -19.47
C GLN A 58 12.08 -32.56 -18.90
N ASP A 59 13.01 -31.82 -18.30
CA ASP A 59 14.11 -32.45 -17.55
C ASP A 59 13.55 -33.20 -16.33
N ALA A 60 14.08 -34.41 -16.11
CA ALA A 60 13.66 -35.23 -14.99
C ALA A 60 14.18 -34.68 -13.66
N PRO A 61 13.33 -34.14 -12.75
CA PRO A 61 13.80 -33.77 -11.44
C PRO A 61 14.24 -34.97 -10.63
N THR A 62 15.36 -34.84 -9.95
CA THR A 62 15.98 -35.89 -9.16
C THR A 62 15.99 -35.49 -7.69
N TYR A 63 15.49 -36.34 -6.84
CA TYR A 63 15.49 -36.16 -5.40
C TYR A 63 16.30 -37.26 -4.72
N SER A 64 17.10 -36.93 -3.74
CA SER A 64 17.63 -37.95 -2.83
C SER A 64 16.49 -38.60 -2.04
N MET A 65 16.53 -39.89 -1.78
CA MET A 65 15.53 -40.57 -0.94
C MET A 65 15.49 -40.03 0.49
N THR A 66 16.57 -39.39 0.95
CA THR A 66 16.62 -38.72 2.26
C THR A 66 15.95 -37.34 2.27
N GLU A 67 15.71 -36.74 1.08
CA GLU A 67 15.03 -35.45 0.92
C GLU A 67 13.51 -35.60 0.81
N ILE A 68 12.99 -36.82 0.57
CA ILE A 68 11.55 -37.07 0.46
C ILE A 68 11.00 -37.62 1.77
N ASP A 69 10.07 -36.91 2.37
CA ASP A 69 9.33 -37.38 3.55
C ASP A 69 8.15 -38.28 3.12
N SER A 70 7.39 -37.86 2.12
CA SER A 70 6.23 -38.60 1.64
C SER A 70 5.79 -38.15 0.25
N LEU A 71 4.92 -38.94 -0.36
CA LEU A 71 4.18 -38.62 -1.57
C LEU A 71 2.68 -38.63 -1.27
N SER A 72 1.95 -37.68 -1.81
CA SER A 72 0.49 -37.68 -1.78
C SER A 72 -0.09 -37.33 -3.14
N PHE A 73 -1.42 -37.48 -3.28
CA PHE A 73 -2.12 -37.12 -4.51
C PHE A 73 -3.26 -36.18 -4.19
N GLY A 74 -3.56 -35.26 -5.09
CA GLY A 74 -4.61 -34.25 -4.90
C GLY A 74 -5.00 -33.57 -6.20
N ASP A 75 -5.91 -32.63 -6.06
CA ASP A 75 -6.43 -31.87 -7.18
C ASP A 75 -5.44 -30.77 -7.61
N ASN A 76 -5.61 -30.30 -8.85
CA ASN A 76 -4.90 -29.14 -9.35
C ASN A 76 -5.34 -27.87 -8.59
N SER A 77 -4.39 -26.97 -8.34
CA SER A 77 -4.64 -25.70 -7.67
C SER A 77 -3.72 -24.62 -8.21
N LEU A 78 -4.27 -23.42 -8.39
CA LEU A 78 -3.50 -22.21 -8.70
C LEU A 78 -3.11 -21.41 -7.43
N GLN A 79 -3.24 -22.04 -6.24
CA GLN A 79 -2.89 -21.44 -4.96
C GLN A 79 -1.54 -21.95 -4.48
N ILE A 80 -0.62 -21.03 -4.22
CA ILE A 80 0.65 -21.29 -3.58
C ILE A 80 0.56 -20.81 -2.13
N LYS A 81 0.86 -21.67 -1.17
CA LYS A 81 0.77 -21.36 0.27
C LYS A 81 2.15 -21.25 0.86
N ILE A 82 2.38 -20.17 1.61
CA ILE A 82 3.63 -19.87 2.28
C ILE A 82 3.31 -19.61 3.75
N LEU A 83 3.82 -20.47 4.62
CA LEU A 83 3.74 -20.32 6.06
C LEU A 83 5.11 -19.90 6.61
N TYR A 84 5.20 -18.66 7.04
CA TYR A 84 6.40 -18.12 7.66
C TYR A 84 6.54 -18.56 9.12
N SER A 85 7.77 -18.93 9.50
CA SER A 85 8.14 -19.24 10.87
C SER A 85 9.65 -19.03 11.05
N ASP A 86 10.08 -18.57 12.22
CA ASP A 86 11.50 -18.43 12.56
C ASP A 86 12.23 -19.79 12.66
N THR A 87 11.49 -20.90 12.71
CA THR A 87 12.05 -22.27 12.70
C THR A 87 12.09 -22.90 11.31
N GLY A 88 11.72 -22.15 10.27
CA GLY A 88 11.72 -22.58 8.87
C GLY A 88 10.40 -22.23 8.19
N ILE A 89 10.46 -22.06 6.89
CA ILE A 89 9.33 -21.68 6.04
C ILE A 89 8.73 -22.92 5.40
N GLU A 90 7.41 -23.08 5.47
CA GLU A 90 6.70 -24.17 4.81
C GLU A 90 6.05 -23.65 3.52
N ILE A 91 6.28 -24.34 2.40
CA ILE A 91 5.78 -23.95 1.09
C ILE A 91 5.02 -25.11 0.45
N VAL A 92 3.82 -24.81 -0.04
CA VAL A 92 3.08 -25.71 -0.93
C VAL A 92 3.00 -25.04 -2.30
N ASN A 93 3.82 -25.51 -3.23
CA ASN A 93 3.86 -25.05 -4.61
C ASN A 93 3.33 -26.13 -5.56
N PRO A 94 2.03 -26.13 -5.88
CA PRO A 94 1.48 -27.08 -6.84
C PRO A 94 1.94 -26.82 -8.27
N LEU A 95 2.57 -25.68 -8.56
CA LEU A 95 2.96 -25.23 -9.90
C LEU A 95 4.49 -25.29 -10.13
N ALA A 96 5.20 -26.10 -9.34
CA ALA A 96 6.68 -26.16 -9.35
C ALA A 96 7.26 -26.53 -10.72
N PHE A 97 6.54 -27.30 -11.54
CA PHE A 97 6.93 -27.70 -12.89
C PHE A 97 6.05 -27.08 -13.98
N GLU A 98 5.31 -26.02 -13.64
CA GLU A 98 4.40 -25.32 -14.54
C GLU A 98 4.74 -23.82 -14.68
N GLY A 99 5.98 -23.45 -14.36
CA GLY A 99 6.48 -22.08 -14.53
C GLY A 99 6.53 -21.24 -13.25
N VAL A 100 6.39 -21.86 -12.07
CA VAL A 100 6.60 -21.15 -10.78
C VAL A 100 7.74 -21.78 -10.00
N SER A 101 8.86 -21.09 -9.93
CA SER A 101 10.00 -21.46 -9.09
C SER A 101 10.03 -20.64 -7.80
N ILE A 102 10.40 -21.28 -6.70
CA ILE A 102 10.50 -20.66 -5.38
C ILE A 102 11.81 -21.04 -4.74
N SER A 103 12.55 -20.07 -4.26
CA SER A 103 13.73 -20.27 -3.41
C SER A 103 13.54 -19.61 -2.07
N VAL A 104 14.17 -20.19 -1.04
CA VAL A 104 14.20 -19.65 0.31
C VAL A 104 15.66 -19.43 0.69
N ASP A 105 15.98 -18.22 1.10
CA ASP A 105 17.31 -17.84 1.55
C ASP A 105 17.17 -16.98 2.81
N ASP A 106 17.63 -17.51 3.94
CA ASP A 106 17.66 -16.85 5.25
C ASP A 106 16.37 -16.07 5.62
N GLY A 107 15.21 -16.72 5.41
CA GLY A 107 13.90 -16.12 5.67
C GLY A 107 13.27 -15.37 4.49
N ASN A 108 14.02 -15.13 3.43
CA ASN A 108 13.53 -14.50 2.22
C ASN A 108 12.92 -15.55 1.29
N VAL A 109 11.65 -15.40 0.95
CA VAL A 109 10.98 -16.19 -0.08
C VAL A 109 11.03 -15.42 -1.38
N ILE A 110 11.72 -15.97 -2.38
CA ILE A 110 11.90 -15.38 -3.70
C ILE A 110 11.17 -16.24 -4.72
N ILE A 111 10.25 -15.64 -5.46
CA ILE A 111 9.40 -16.30 -6.44
C ILE A 111 9.71 -15.76 -7.83
N THR A 112 9.83 -16.65 -8.81
CA THR A 112 9.79 -16.30 -10.22
C THR A 112 8.64 -17.05 -10.89
N SER A 113 7.72 -16.31 -11.51
CA SER A 113 6.52 -16.84 -12.14
C SER A 113 6.43 -16.43 -13.60
N THR A 114 6.41 -17.42 -14.49
CA THR A 114 6.23 -17.26 -15.95
C THR A 114 4.91 -17.86 -16.44
N ILE A 115 4.11 -18.43 -15.53
CA ILE A 115 2.82 -19.07 -15.84
C ILE A 115 1.84 -18.06 -16.42
N SER A 116 0.97 -18.48 -17.34
CA SER A 116 -0.01 -17.61 -18.01
C SER A 116 -1.25 -17.35 -17.17
N GLU A 117 -1.56 -18.24 -16.24
CA GLU A 117 -2.71 -18.20 -15.36
C GLU A 117 -2.51 -17.20 -14.22
N GLU A 118 -3.61 -16.70 -13.65
CA GLU A 118 -3.58 -15.82 -12.48
C GLU A 118 -3.42 -16.67 -11.20
N VAL A 119 -2.23 -16.67 -10.64
CA VAL A 119 -1.88 -17.42 -9.43
C VAL A 119 -2.24 -16.63 -8.19
N GLU A 120 -2.72 -17.31 -7.15
CA GLU A 120 -2.90 -16.76 -5.82
C GLU A 120 -1.76 -17.21 -4.89
N TYR A 121 -1.05 -16.24 -4.30
CA TYR A 121 -0.03 -16.46 -3.27
C TYR A 121 -0.63 -16.13 -1.90
N ILE A 122 -0.72 -17.12 -1.01
CA ILE A 122 -1.33 -16.98 0.32
C ILE A 122 -0.21 -16.97 1.36
N LEU A 123 -0.06 -15.84 2.05
CA LEU A 123 0.95 -15.66 3.10
C LEU A 123 0.31 -15.78 4.47
N THR A 124 0.93 -16.60 5.32
CA THR A 124 0.51 -16.83 6.72
C THR A 124 1.71 -16.92 7.65
N GLY A 125 1.48 -16.80 8.96
CA GLY A 125 2.50 -17.02 9.98
C GLY A 125 3.37 -15.80 10.28
N THR A 126 4.48 -16.03 10.98
CA THR A 126 5.33 -14.93 11.51
C THR A 126 6.79 -15.22 11.26
N ILE A 127 7.52 -14.22 10.79
CA ILE A 127 8.96 -14.24 10.67
C ILE A 127 9.58 -12.95 11.20
N SER A 128 10.62 -13.10 12.02
CA SER A 128 11.32 -11.96 12.64
C SER A 128 12.39 -11.33 11.75
N ASN A 129 12.83 -12.03 10.70
CA ASN A 129 13.70 -11.49 9.65
C ASN A 129 13.46 -12.26 8.35
N GLY A 130 12.82 -11.61 7.36
CA GLY A 130 12.51 -12.23 6.08
C GLY A 130 11.70 -11.31 5.17
N MET A 131 11.46 -11.79 3.96
CA MET A 131 10.80 -11.02 2.89
C MET A 131 9.94 -11.95 2.02
N PHE A 132 8.86 -11.41 1.48
CA PHE A 132 8.21 -11.94 0.30
C PHE A 132 8.67 -11.12 -0.91
N LYS A 133 9.34 -11.76 -1.87
CA LYS A 133 9.78 -11.15 -3.13
C LYS A 133 9.27 -11.93 -4.31
N ILE A 134 8.76 -11.23 -5.33
CA ILE A 134 8.23 -11.89 -6.53
C ILE A 134 8.59 -11.13 -7.80
N TYR A 135 9.00 -11.92 -8.80
CA TYR A 135 9.09 -11.55 -10.21
C TYR A 135 7.98 -12.27 -10.95
N SER A 136 7.09 -11.56 -11.61
CA SER A 136 5.98 -12.16 -12.36
C SER A 136 5.73 -11.43 -13.67
N ASP A 137 5.57 -12.20 -14.73
CA ASP A 137 5.20 -11.69 -16.06
C ASP A 137 3.69 -11.44 -16.19
N LYS A 138 2.90 -11.88 -15.22
CA LYS A 138 1.43 -11.81 -15.21
C LYS A 138 0.89 -11.20 -13.95
N LYS A 139 -0.36 -10.73 -14.01
CA LYS A 139 -1.12 -10.33 -12.84
C LYS A 139 -1.32 -11.52 -11.90
N PHE A 140 -1.40 -11.24 -10.62
CA PHE A 140 -1.60 -12.26 -9.60
C PHE A 140 -2.37 -11.72 -8.39
N ILE A 141 -2.77 -12.64 -7.52
CA ILE A 141 -3.42 -12.33 -6.25
C ILE A 141 -2.44 -12.60 -5.12
N LEU A 142 -2.31 -11.64 -4.20
CA LEU A 142 -1.54 -11.76 -2.98
C LEU A 142 -2.50 -11.72 -1.78
N THR A 143 -2.74 -12.87 -1.17
CA THR A 143 -3.64 -12.98 -0.02
C THR A 143 -2.82 -12.93 1.26
N LEU A 144 -3.06 -11.90 2.08
CA LEU A 144 -2.49 -11.77 3.42
C LEU A 144 -3.48 -12.38 4.42
N ASN A 145 -3.10 -13.52 5.02
CA ASN A 145 -3.96 -14.31 5.88
C ASN A 145 -3.33 -14.52 7.27
N GLY A 146 -3.17 -13.43 8.00
CA GLY A 146 -2.54 -13.45 9.31
C GLY A 146 -1.03 -13.56 9.23
N VAL A 147 -0.41 -12.83 8.32
CA VAL A 147 1.03 -12.82 8.13
C VAL A 147 1.69 -11.66 8.87
N ASN A 148 2.81 -11.96 9.56
CA ASN A 148 3.70 -10.99 10.18
C ASN A 148 5.10 -11.12 9.59
N ILE A 149 5.56 -10.11 8.87
CA ILE A 149 6.91 -10.08 8.30
C ILE A 149 7.65 -8.86 8.83
N THR A 150 8.78 -9.10 9.47
CA THR A 150 9.79 -8.07 9.75
C THR A 150 10.99 -8.36 8.88
N ASN A 151 11.55 -7.33 8.23
CA ASN A 151 12.78 -7.44 7.46
C ASN A 151 13.77 -6.38 7.95
N ALA A 152 14.92 -6.79 8.44
CA ALA A 152 15.90 -5.88 9.04
C ALA A 152 16.65 -5.02 8.00
N ASP A 153 16.74 -5.48 6.75
CA ASP A 153 17.59 -4.90 5.71
C ASP A 153 16.93 -4.77 4.34
N GLY A 154 15.60 -4.77 4.28
CA GLY A 154 14.83 -4.58 3.06
C GLY A 154 13.34 -4.37 3.29
N PRO A 155 12.53 -4.32 2.22
CA PRO A 155 11.08 -4.36 2.28
C PRO A 155 10.56 -5.66 2.91
N ALA A 156 9.42 -5.62 3.59
CA ALA A 156 8.73 -6.85 4.00
C ALA A 156 8.06 -7.54 2.79
N ILE A 157 7.48 -6.76 1.88
CA ILE A 157 6.94 -7.23 0.60
C ILE A 157 7.59 -6.43 -0.52
N ASN A 158 8.19 -7.14 -1.49
CA ASN A 158 8.91 -6.56 -2.62
C ASN A 158 8.43 -7.18 -3.94
N ILE A 159 7.57 -6.47 -4.66
CA ILE A 159 7.00 -6.92 -5.91
C ILE A 159 7.74 -6.27 -7.08
N GLN A 160 8.66 -7.02 -7.67
CA GLN A 160 9.44 -6.65 -8.85
C GLN A 160 8.70 -7.09 -10.11
N SER A 161 7.51 -6.54 -10.31
CA SER A 161 6.61 -6.85 -11.42
C SER A 161 5.75 -5.63 -11.76
N GLY A 162 5.87 -5.13 -12.98
CA GLY A 162 5.01 -4.06 -13.49
C GLY A 162 3.57 -4.52 -13.84
N LYS A 163 3.09 -5.59 -13.20
CA LYS A 163 1.74 -6.13 -13.44
C LYS A 163 0.82 -5.84 -12.25
N LYS A 164 -0.48 -5.85 -12.55
CA LYS A 164 -1.52 -5.67 -11.54
C LYS A 164 -1.48 -6.74 -10.47
N VAL A 165 -1.46 -6.31 -9.21
CA VAL A 165 -1.55 -7.17 -8.03
C VAL A 165 -2.82 -6.85 -7.27
N THR A 166 -3.65 -7.88 -7.07
CA THR A 166 -4.81 -7.81 -6.18
C THR A 166 -4.39 -8.30 -4.80
N VAL A 167 -4.37 -7.41 -3.82
CA VAL A 167 -4.04 -7.74 -2.44
C VAL A 167 -5.32 -8.00 -1.66
N ASN A 168 -5.52 -9.26 -1.23
CA ASN A 168 -6.66 -9.64 -0.42
C ASN A 168 -6.28 -9.68 1.07
N LEU A 169 -6.97 -8.89 1.89
CA LEU A 169 -6.87 -8.94 3.34
C LEU A 169 -7.96 -9.88 3.86
N THR A 170 -7.56 -11.07 4.32
CA THR A 170 -8.52 -12.08 4.77
C THR A 170 -9.30 -11.57 5.98
N GLU A 171 -10.62 -11.69 5.93
CA GLU A 171 -11.53 -11.28 7.02
C GLU A 171 -11.13 -11.88 8.36
N GLY A 172 -11.19 -11.08 9.41
CA GLY A 172 -10.85 -11.47 10.79
C GLY A 172 -9.36 -11.66 11.05
N THR A 173 -8.49 -11.41 10.06
CA THR A 173 -7.03 -11.51 10.24
C THR A 173 -6.38 -10.16 10.45
N ILE A 174 -5.23 -10.19 11.13
CA ILE A 174 -4.33 -9.06 11.30
C ILE A 174 -3.02 -9.40 10.61
N ASN A 175 -2.58 -8.52 9.72
CA ASN A 175 -1.33 -8.64 8.99
C ASN A 175 -0.42 -7.48 9.39
N THR A 176 0.87 -7.75 9.60
CA THR A 176 1.83 -6.72 10.03
C THR A 176 3.09 -6.80 9.18
N LEU A 177 3.50 -5.68 8.65
CA LEU A 177 4.70 -5.55 7.82
C LEU A 177 5.60 -4.47 8.41
N THR A 178 6.87 -4.81 8.62
CA THR A 178 7.87 -3.89 9.14
C THR A 178 9.15 -4.04 8.35
N ASP A 179 9.67 -2.94 7.82
CA ASP A 179 10.96 -2.93 7.11
C ASP A 179 12.13 -2.49 8.00
N GLY A 180 13.33 -2.62 7.46
CA GLY A 180 14.56 -2.17 8.09
C GLY A 180 14.81 -0.67 7.90
N LYS A 181 15.59 -0.10 8.82
CA LYS A 181 16.08 1.30 8.70
C LYS A 181 17.13 1.49 7.61
N LYS A 182 17.72 0.41 7.14
CA LYS A 182 18.68 0.38 6.04
C LYS A 182 18.32 -0.78 5.13
N TYR A 183 18.40 -0.56 3.84
CA TYR A 183 18.21 -1.63 2.88
C TYR A 183 19.57 -2.14 2.40
N ALA A 184 19.68 -3.44 2.21
CA ALA A 184 20.81 -4.06 1.53
C ALA A 184 20.90 -3.58 0.08
N ASP A 185 22.06 -3.69 -0.51
CA ASP A 185 22.25 -3.37 -1.94
C ASP A 185 21.46 -4.36 -2.78
N SER A 186 20.57 -3.87 -3.62
CA SER A 186 19.73 -4.63 -4.54
C SER A 186 20.17 -4.50 -5.99
N GLY A 187 21.31 -3.87 -6.25
CA GLY A 187 21.78 -3.57 -7.59
C GLY A 187 20.92 -2.52 -8.28
N SER A 188 20.25 -2.88 -9.37
CA SER A 188 19.38 -1.98 -10.13
C SER A 188 17.91 -2.01 -9.72
N GLU A 189 17.52 -2.84 -8.75
CA GLU A 189 16.13 -2.97 -8.31
C GLU A 189 15.72 -1.81 -7.41
N ASP A 190 14.54 -1.29 -7.65
CA ASP A 190 13.92 -0.32 -6.77
C ASP A 190 13.35 -1.00 -5.52
N MET A 191 13.52 -0.31 -4.38
CA MET A 191 12.93 -0.66 -3.10
C MET A 191 12.50 0.64 -2.42
N LYS A 192 11.24 1.05 -2.61
CA LYS A 192 10.77 2.38 -2.23
C LYS A 192 9.87 2.40 -0.99
N GLY A 193 9.47 1.26 -0.46
CA GLY A 193 8.58 1.18 0.70
C GLY A 193 8.66 -0.15 1.43
N CYS A 194 8.06 -0.22 2.60
CA CYS A 194 7.92 -1.47 3.36
C CYS A 194 7.10 -2.50 2.58
N PHE A 195 6.02 -2.06 1.94
CA PHE A 195 5.30 -2.78 0.90
C PHE A 195 5.53 -2.06 -0.43
N PHE A 196 6.37 -2.61 -1.26
CA PHE A 196 6.72 -2.02 -2.56
C PHE A 196 6.21 -2.85 -3.73
N SER A 197 5.74 -2.18 -4.78
CA SER A 197 5.37 -2.77 -6.07
C SER A 197 5.77 -1.87 -7.22
N GLU A 198 6.42 -2.41 -8.24
CA GLU A 198 6.63 -1.72 -9.52
C GLU A 198 5.33 -1.55 -10.32
N GLY A 199 4.31 -2.36 -10.06
CA GLY A 199 3.01 -2.33 -10.74
C GLY A 199 1.86 -1.96 -9.83
N GLN A 200 0.66 -2.01 -10.42
CA GLN A 200 -0.58 -1.60 -9.79
C GLN A 200 -0.92 -2.39 -8.53
N LEU A 201 -1.33 -1.72 -7.47
CA LEU A 201 -1.81 -2.32 -6.24
C LEU A 201 -3.31 -2.08 -6.06
N ILE A 202 -4.07 -3.15 -5.85
CA ILE A 202 -5.52 -3.08 -5.56
C ILE A 202 -5.79 -3.83 -4.27
N PHE A 203 -6.22 -3.12 -3.23
CA PHE A 203 -6.56 -3.70 -1.92
C PHE A 203 -8.03 -4.03 -1.83
N ASN A 204 -8.32 -5.27 -1.41
CA ASN A 204 -9.65 -5.82 -1.17
C ASN A 204 -9.69 -6.58 0.16
N GLY A 205 -10.89 -7.00 0.56
CA GLY A 205 -11.13 -7.81 1.76
C GLY A 205 -11.51 -6.97 2.97
N GLU A 206 -11.74 -7.64 4.12
CA GLU A 206 -12.22 -7.02 5.35
C GLU A 206 -11.20 -7.13 6.50
N GLY A 207 -10.05 -7.74 6.24
CA GLY A 207 -8.96 -7.88 7.21
C GLY A 207 -8.23 -6.57 7.50
N ALA A 208 -7.27 -6.64 8.43
CA ALA A 208 -6.43 -5.51 8.81
C ALA A 208 -4.99 -5.68 8.32
N LEU A 209 -4.39 -4.58 7.86
CA LEU A 209 -2.98 -4.48 7.50
C LEU A 209 -2.34 -3.32 8.24
N TYR A 210 -1.31 -3.61 9.02
CA TYR A 210 -0.46 -2.62 9.69
C TYR A 210 0.91 -2.59 9.01
N VAL A 211 1.38 -1.40 8.65
CA VAL A 211 2.65 -1.20 7.96
C VAL A 211 3.51 -0.18 8.69
N GLN A 212 4.76 -0.55 8.97
CA GLN A 212 5.78 0.33 9.53
C GLN A 212 6.92 0.52 8.52
N GLY A 213 6.97 1.66 7.86
CA GLY A 213 8.00 2.04 6.89
C GLY A 213 9.15 2.79 7.56
N ASN A 214 10.18 2.08 8.02
CA ASN A 214 11.29 2.70 8.76
C ASN A 214 12.34 3.37 7.86
N LYS A 215 12.36 3.03 6.56
CA LYS A 215 13.38 3.53 5.62
C LYS A 215 12.83 4.57 4.65
N LYS A 216 11.65 4.31 4.06
CA LYS A 216 11.01 5.13 3.03
C LYS A 216 9.51 5.18 3.25
N HIS A 217 8.72 4.93 2.18
CA HIS A 217 7.27 4.92 2.25
C HIS A 217 6.72 3.71 3.04
N GLY A 218 5.53 3.85 3.60
CA GLY A 218 4.81 2.70 4.16
C GLY A 218 4.40 1.74 3.04
N ILE A 219 3.57 2.19 2.12
CA ILE A 219 3.18 1.46 0.90
C ILE A 219 3.56 2.33 -0.31
N CYS A 220 4.20 1.72 -1.30
CA CYS A 220 4.59 2.41 -2.55
C CYS A 220 4.23 1.57 -3.77
N SER A 221 3.62 2.21 -4.76
CA SER A 221 3.39 1.68 -6.10
C SER A 221 4.02 2.60 -7.14
N ASP A 222 4.81 2.07 -8.06
CA ASP A 222 5.34 2.85 -9.19
C ASP A 222 4.31 3.07 -10.31
N ASP A 223 3.08 2.63 -10.10
CA ASP A 223 1.93 2.81 -10.96
C ASP A 223 0.79 3.40 -10.09
N TYR A 224 -0.41 2.84 -10.08
CA TYR A 224 -1.50 3.32 -9.23
C TYR A 224 -1.78 2.45 -8.01
N LEU A 225 -2.46 3.05 -7.02
CA LEU A 225 -2.96 2.37 -5.83
C LEU A 225 -4.46 2.60 -5.68
N LEU A 226 -5.21 1.49 -5.55
CA LEU A 226 -6.65 1.49 -5.34
C LEU A 226 -7.01 0.75 -4.05
N VAL A 227 -7.81 1.36 -3.19
CA VAL A 227 -8.39 0.73 -2.00
C VAL A 227 -9.89 0.58 -2.22
N ASN A 228 -10.36 -0.64 -2.50
CA ASN A 228 -11.77 -0.95 -2.59
C ASN A 228 -12.38 -1.22 -1.20
N SER A 229 -11.61 -1.87 -0.33
CA SER A 229 -12.01 -2.22 1.03
C SER A 229 -10.80 -2.60 1.89
N GLY A 230 -11.02 -2.95 3.16
CA GLY A 230 -9.99 -3.35 4.11
C GLY A 230 -9.61 -2.23 5.10
N ASN A 231 -8.87 -2.62 6.14
CA ASN A 231 -8.41 -1.70 7.18
C ASN A 231 -6.89 -1.55 7.09
N ILE A 232 -6.41 -0.52 6.44
CA ILE A 232 -4.99 -0.26 6.22
C ILE A 232 -4.52 0.81 7.20
N THR A 233 -3.50 0.50 7.98
CA THR A 233 -2.89 1.42 8.94
C THR A 233 -1.38 1.52 8.71
N ILE A 234 -0.93 2.68 8.30
CA ILE A 234 0.49 3.03 8.30
C ILE A 234 0.80 3.57 9.68
N THR A 235 1.50 2.78 10.49
CA THR A 235 1.83 3.09 11.89
C THR A 235 2.96 4.10 12.00
N GLY A 236 3.75 4.22 10.95
CA GLY A 236 4.81 5.20 10.74
C GLY A 236 5.45 5.00 9.38
N ALA A 237 5.89 6.08 8.75
CA ALA A 237 6.69 6.05 7.54
C ALA A 237 7.76 7.14 7.60
N ALA A 238 9.01 6.80 7.29
CA ALA A 238 10.11 7.75 7.27
C ALA A 238 10.06 8.72 6.06
N SER A 239 9.25 8.38 5.05
CA SER A 239 8.82 9.22 3.95
C SER A 239 7.29 9.28 3.96
N ASP A 240 6.63 9.16 2.80
CA ASP A 240 5.19 9.26 2.73
C ASP A 240 4.51 7.98 3.25
N GLY A 241 3.31 8.15 3.79
CA GLY A 241 2.54 7.00 4.27
C GLY A 241 2.19 6.06 3.13
N ILE A 242 1.49 6.58 2.11
CA ILE A 242 1.16 5.88 0.87
C ILE A 242 1.59 6.75 -0.31
N HIS A 243 2.37 6.18 -1.20
CA HIS A 243 2.86 6.83 -2.42
C HIS A 243 2.44 6.05 -3.67
N ALA A 244 2.00 6.75 -4.71
CA ALA A 244 1.74 6.16 -6.03
C ALA A 244 2.07 7.18 -7.13
N ASN A 245 2.76 6.73 -8.19
CA ASN A 245 3.20 7.64 -9.26
C ASN A 245 2.03 8.13 -10.12
N ASP A 246 1.05 7.25 -10.45
CA ASP A 246 -0.02 7.60 -11.37
C ASP A 246 -1.26 8.16 -10.68
N TYR A 247 -1.77 7.48 -9.64
CA TYR A 247 -2.88 7.98 -8.82
C TYR A 247 -3.14 7.13 -7.58
N ILE A 248 -3.83 7.73 -6.62
CA ILE A 248 -4.42 7.03 -5.47
C ILE A 248 -5.93 7.19 -5.54
N ARG A 249 -6.66 6.05 -5.48
CA ARG A 249 -8.13 6.05 -5.40
C ARG A 249 -8.60 5.23 -4.19
N ILE A 250 -9.52 5.79 -3.43
CA ILE A 250 -10.13 5.12 -2.29
C ILE A 250 -11.64 5.07 -2.52
N ASP A 251 -12.14 3.86 -2.78
CA ASP A 251 -13.56 3.59 -3.02
C ASP A 251 -14.28 3.13 -1.74
N GLY A 252 -13.52 2.62 -0.74
CA GLY A 252 -14.07 2.12 0.52
C GLY A 252 -13.00 1.78 1.54
N GLY A 253 -13.39 1.07 2.60
CA GLY A 253 -12.50 0.66 3.68
C GLY A 253 -12.06 1.79 4.61
N SER A 254 -10.98 1.57 5.34
CA SER A 254 -10.38 2.54 6.26
C SER A 254 -8.88 2.64 6.02
N VAL A 255 -8.38 3.85 5.81
CA VAL A 255 -6.97 4.15 5.64
C VAL A 255 -6.54 5.12 6.72
N THR A 256 -5.69 4.67 7.64
CA THR A 256 -5.12 5.49 8.72
C THR A 256 -3.62 5.66 8.48
N VAL A 257 -3.12 6.88 8.52
CA VAL A 257 -1.72 7.18 8.19
C VAL A 257 -1.08 8.05 9.27
N THR A 258 0.10 7.61 9.71
CA THR A 258 1.09 8.42 10.42
C THR A 258 2.38 8.39 9.62
N SER A 259 2.94 9.55 9.28
CA SER A 259 4.16 9.66 8.46
C SER A 259 5.01 10.87 8.86
N ASP A 260 6.31 10.76 8.58
CA ASP A 260 7.27 11.87 8.77
C ASP A 260 7.27 12.84 7.58
N SER A 261 6.71 12.43 6.43
CA SER A 261 6.50 13.24 5.24
C SER A 261 5.00 13.29 4.90
N ASP A 262 4.63 13.25 3.60
CA ASP A 262 3.25 13.40 3.17
C ASP A 262 2.40 12.15 3.57
N GLY A 263 1.12 12.35 3.85
CA GLY A 263 0.25 11.23 4.23
C GLY A 263 -0.09 10.34 3.05
N LEU A 264 -0.79 10.91 2.07
CA LEU A 264 -1.06 10.32 0.75
C LEU A 264 -0.38 11.20 -0.31
N ASP A 265 0.54 10.64 -1.06
CA ASP A 265 1.21 11.31 -2.18
C ASP A 265 0.90 10.62 -3.51
N GLY A 266 0.12 11.29 -4.36
CA GLY A 266 -0.22 10.84 -5.71
C GLY A 266 0.75 11.34 -6.79
N ASP A 267 1.90 11.86 -6.39
CA ASP A 267 2.96 12.41 -7.22
C ASP A 267 2.43 13.31 -8.36
N GLU A 268 2.78 13.03 -9.63
CA GLU A 268 2.30 13.77 -10.81
C GLU A 268 0.83 13.48 -11.15
N GLY A 269 0.25 12.43 -10.60
CA GLY A 269 -1.10 11.96 -10.83
C GLY A 269 -2.18 12.66 -10.00
N TYR A 270 -3.31 11.99 -9.83
CA TYR A 270 -4.47 12.52 -9.12
C TYR A 270 -4.81 11.69 -7.86
N ILE A 271 -5.61 12.28 -6.98
CA ILE A 271 -6.19 11.55 -5.84
C ILE A 271 -7.70 11.65 -5.87
N GLU A 272 -8.39 10.52 -5.77
CA GLU A 272 -9.85 10.43 -5.77
C GLU A 272 -10.34 9.64 -4.56
N ILE A 273 -11.28 10.23 -3.80
CA ILE A 273 -11.94 9.60 -2.66
C ILE A 273 -13.42 9.48 -2.99
N ASN A 274 -13.88 8.25 -3.21
CA ASN A 274 -15.27 7.95 -3.53
C ASN A 274 -16.07 7.47 -2.32
N GLY A 275 -15.38 6.95 -1.30
CA GLY A 275 -15.98 6.41 -0.10
C GLY A 275 -14.95 6.06 0.97
N GLY A 276 -15.39 5.33 1.99
CA GLY A 276 -14.53 4.89 3.09
C GLY A 276 -14.12 6.00 4.05
N LYS A 277 -13.10 5.72 4.85
CA LYS A 277 -12.59 6.64 5.86
C LYS A 277 -11.08 6.82 5.72
N VAL A 278 -10.63 8.05 5.65
CA VAL A 278 -9.20 8.44 5.60
C VAL A 278 -8.86 9.23 6.85
N GLN A 279 -7.88 8.78 7.62
CA GLN A 279 -7.39 9.49 8.80
C GLN A 279 -5.88 9.71 8.68
N ILE A 280 -5.43 10.97 8.78
CA ILE A 280 -4.03 11.33 8.61
C ILE A 280 -3.54 12.16 9.79
N THR A 281 -2.38 11.79 10.31
CA THR A 281 -1.66 12.55 11.34
C THR A 281 -0.23 12.78 10.88
N SER A 282 0.16 14.06 10.75
CA SER A 282 1.53 14.46 10.39
C SER A 282 1.99 15.60 11.29
N THR A 283 3.22 15.52 11.78
CA THR A 283 3.77 16.48 12.76
C THR A 283 4.99 17.24 12.25
N SER A 284 5.62 16.77 11.18
CA SER A 284 6.81 17.40 10.60
C SER A 284 6.45 18.69 9.86
N ASP A 285 7.45 19.57 9.73
CA ASP A 285 7.32 20.82 8.99
C ASP A 285 7.25 20.57 7.47
N ASP A 286 6.54 21.42 6.75
CA ASP A 286 6.36 21.42 5.30
C ASP A 286 5.77 20.13 4.70
N VAL A 287 5.02 19.37 5.47
CA VAL A 287 4.34 18.15 5.00
C VAL A 287 2.92 18.44 4.55
N LYS A 288 2.35 17.54 3.75
CA LYS A 288 0.97 17.61 3.28
C LYS A 288 0.23 16.33 3.70
N GLY A 289 -0.95 16.50 4.30
CA GLY A 289 -1.78 15.33 4.62
C GLY A 289 -2.11 14.56 3.34
N ILE A 290 -2.61 15.26 2.31
CA ILE A 290 -2.84 14.74 0.96
C ILE A 290 -2.15 15.67 -0.03
N LYS A 291 -1.39 15.09 -0.96
CA LYS A 291 -0.67 15.82 -2.02
C LYS A 291 -0.83 15.11 -3.35
N CYS A 292 -1.07 15.89 -4.41
CA CYS A 292 -0.93 15.45 -5.80
C CYS A 292 -0.68 16.65 -6.72
N ASP A 293 0.00 16.40 -7.82
CA ASP A 293 0.20 17.42 -8.86
C ASP A 293 -1.01 17.51 -9.81
N GLY A 294 -1.76 16.40 -9.94
CA GLY A 294 -3.05 16.36 -10.62
C GLY A 294 -4.20 16.96 -9.80
N THR A 295 -5.41 16.51 -10.09
CA THR A 295 -6.63 16.93 -9.39
C THR A 295 -6.82 16.12 -8.10
N PHE A 296 -7.36 16.77 -7.08
CA PHE A 296 -8.00 16.07 -5.97
C PHE A 296 -9.50 16.10 -6.16
N THR A 297 -10.16 14.95 -6.06
CA THR A 297 -11.63 14.85 -6.14
C THR A 297 -12.15 14.03 -4.95
N MET A 298 -13.14 14.57 -4.25
CA MET A 298 -13.90 13.86 -3.22
C MET A 298 -15.36 13.76 -3.64
N ASN A 299 -15.83 12.53 -3.83
CA ASN A 299 -17.20 12.21 -4.21
C ASN A 299 -18.05 11.70 -3.04
N GLY A 300 -17.39 11.31 -1.93
CA GLY A 300 -18.03 10.80 -0.73
C GLY A 300 -17.00 10.36 0.32
N GLY A 301 -17.46 9.69 1.38
CA GLY A 301 -16.60 9.20 2.46
C GLY A 301 -16.25 10.26 3.51
N GLU A 302 -15.26 9.94 4.33
CA GLU A 302 -14.82 10.80 5.44
C GLU A 302 -13.30 11.00 5.41
N ILE A 303 -12.86 12.25 5.58
CA ILE A 303 -11.46 12.62 5.74
C ILE A 303 -11.28 13.33 7.09
N HIS A 304 -10.40 12.82 7.93
CA HIS A 304 -9.99 13.43 9.19
C HIS A 304 -8.48 13.66 9.20
N MET A 305 -8.04 14.91 9.33
CA MET A 305 -6.63 15.26 9.32
C MET A 305 -6.23 16.08 10.52
N SER A 306 -5.06 15.76 11.08
CA SER A 306 -4.34 16.57 12.06
C SER A 306 -2.93 16.82 11.54
N VAL A 307 -2.64 18.05 11.15
CA VAL A 307 -1.35 18.49 10.61
C VAL A 307 -0.79 19.59 11.47
N SER A 308 0.32 19.35 12.16
CA SER A 308 0.85 20.26 13.18
C SER A 308 2.17 20.94 12.84
N GLY A 309 2.86 20.52 11.80
CA GLY A 309 4.11 21.14 11.36
C GLY A 309 3.93 22.54 10.79
N ASN A 310 4.96 23.37 10.92
CA ASN A 310 4.96 24.69 10.32
C ASN A 310 4.90 24.61 8.79
N GLN A 311 4.31 25.62 8.15
CA GLN A 311 4.10 25.69 6.70
C GLN A 311 3.47 24.44 6.05
N SER A 312 2.93 23.50 6.82
CA SER A 312 2.32 22.27 6.33
C SER A 312 0.91 22.53 5.77
N LYS A 313 0.38 21.60 4.97
CA LYS A 313 -0.97 21.71 4.36
C LYS A 313 -1.78 20.45 4.67
N GLY A 314 -3.08 20.61 4.91
CA GLY A 314 -3.99 19.47 4.96
C GLY A 314 -4.07 18.80 3.59
N ILE A 315 -4.63 19.50 2.59
CA ILE A 315 -4.70 19.05 1.20
C ILE A 315 -3.96 20.04 0.32
N LYS A 316 -3.07 19.56 -0.56
CA LYS A 316 -2.36 20.37 -1.55
C LYS A 316 -2.49 19.75 -2.93
N THR A 317 -2.94 20.56 -3.91
CA THR A 317 -2.99 20.17 -5.33
C THR A 317 -2.36 21.24 -6.22
N LYS A 318 -1.73 20.85 -7.34
CA LYS A 318 -1.30 21.79 -8.37
C LYS A 318 -2.44 22.11 -9.37
N ASN A 319 -3.28 21.10 -9.67
CA ASN A 319 -4.47 21.29 -10.51
C ASN A 319 -5.71 21.52 -9.64
N ASP A 320 -6.91 21.49 -10.24
CA ASP A 320 -8.18 21.73 -9.57
C ASP A 320 -8.42 20.83 -8.34
N LEU A 321 -9.13 21.37 -7.37
CA LEU A 321 -9.64 20.62 -6.23
C LEU A 321 -11.17 20.63 -6.28
N ARG A 322 -11.78 19.44 -6.19
CA ARG A 322 -13.24 19.26 -6.28
C ARG A 322 -13.76 18.49 -5.09
N ILE A 323 -14.73 19.06 -4.38
CA ILE A 323 -15.49 18.40 -3.32
C ILE A 323 -16.95 18.39 -3.76
N ASN A 324 -17.40 17.19 -4.16
CA ASN A 324 -18.75 16.95 -4.65
C ASN A 324 -19.69 16.56 -3.51
N ASP A 325 -19.18 15.76 -2.54
CA ASP A 325 -19.90 15.32 -1.34
C ASP A 325 -18.90 14.77 -0.30
N GLY A 326 -19.40 14.30 0.85
CA GLY A 326 -18.62 13.68 1.92
C GLY A 326 -18.34 14.61 3.10
N THR A 327 -17.49 14.15 4.01
CA THR A 327 -17.13 14.90 5.23
C THR A 327 -15.62 15.11 5.29
N ILE A 328 -15.20 16.37 5.46
CA ILE A 328 -13.79 16.75 5.61
C ILE A 328 -13.62 17.49 6.94
N HIS A 329 -12.80 16.95 7.82
CA HIS A 329 -12.35 17.61 9.04
C HIS A 329 -10.84 17.80 8.98
N ILE A 330 -10.38 19.03 8.91
CA ILE A 330 -8.95 19.37 8.90
C ILE A 330 -8.64 20.25 10.11
N GLN A 331 -7.68 19.82 10.91
CA GLN A 331 -7.08 20.62 11.95
C GLN A 331 -5.61 20.91 11.60
N THR A 332 -5.24 22.17 11.52
CA THR A 332 -3.86 22.62 11.37
C THR A 332 -3.45 23.48 12.56
N THR A 333 -2.27 23.20 13.14
CA THR A 333 -1.76 23.95 14.31
C THR A 333 -0.40 24.60 14.04
N GLY A 334 0.26 24.23 12.94
CA GLY A 334 1.54 24.80 12.54
C GLY A 334 1.44 26.29 12.16
N SER A 335 2.53 26.97 12.26
CA SER A 335 2.65 28.41 11.97
C SER A 335 3.18 28.65 10.55
N VAL A 336 3.06 29.91 10.11
CA VAL A 336 3.77 30.40 8.94
C VAL A 336 5.27 30.27 9.16
N ALA A 337 6.01 29.86 8.12
CA ALA A 337 7.45 29.97 8.04
C ALA A 337 7.83 31.00 6.96
N VAL A 338 8.77 31.88 7.25
CA VAL A 338 9.30 32.82 6.25
C VAL A 338 10.56 32.20 5.67
N VAL A 339 10.48 31.75 4.42
CA VAL A 339 11.59 31.11 3.69
C VAL A 339 11.97 32.03 2.54
N ASP A 340 13.22 32.36 2.42
CA ASP A 340 13.77 33.27 1.37
C ASP A 340 12.98 34.60 1.26
N ASN A 341 12.59 35.16 2.41
CA ASN A 341 11.79 36.38 2.49
C ASN A 341 10.38 36.26 1.88
N ASP A 342 9.82 35.02 1.77
CA ASP A 342 8.47 34.76 1.35
C ASP A 342 7.74 33.89 2.40
N PRO A 343 6.51 34.24 2.84
CA PRO A 343 5.79 33.49 3.84
C PRO A 343 5.10 32.25 3.26
N SER A 344 5.51 31.07 3.71
CA SER A 344 4.84 29.81 3.48
C SER A 344 3.89 29.50 4.64
N TYR A 345 2.62 29.34 4.35
CA TYR A 345 1.56 29.27 5.35
C TYR A 345 1.18 27.83 5.68
N CYS A 346 0.89 27.55 6.95
CA CYS A 346 0.11 26.36 7.30
C CYS A 346 -1.34 26.56 6.85
N THR A 347 -1.87 25.64 6.03
CA THR A 347 -3.14 25.84 5.32
C THR A 347 -3.96 24.56 5.35
N GLY A 348 -5.26 24.65 5.63
CA GLY A 348 -6.16 23.49 5.56
C GLY A 348 -6.25 22.93 4.13
N ILE A 349 -6.63 23.74 3.15
CA ILE A 349 -6.69 23.38 1.74
C ILE A 349 -5.91 24.41 0.91
N LYS A 350 -4.89 23.97 0.19
CA LYS A 350 -4.15 24.78 -0.79
C LYS A 350 -4.30 24.18 -2.18
N CYS A 351 -4.72 25.01 -3.13
CA CYS A 351 -4.84 24.63 -4.54
C CYS A 351 -4.15 25.68 -5.42
N ASP A 352 -3.41 25.27 -6.44
CA ASP A 352 -2.73 26.21 -7.34
C ASP A 352 -3.63 26.62 -8.53
N GLN A 353 -4.78 25.93 -8.71
CA GLN A 353 -5.82 26.29 -9.69
C GLN A 353 -7.13 26.59 -8.95
N THR A 354 -8.26 26.09 -9.42
CA THR A 354 -9.58 26.38 -8.88
C THR A 354 -10.04 25.37 -7.85
N VAL A 355 -10.62 25.85 -6.76
CA VAL A 355 -11.33 25.04 -5.77
C VAL A 355 -12.83 25.07 -6.07
N TYR A 356 -13.44 23.90 -6.27
CA TYR A 356 -14.88 23.71 -6.45
C TYR A 356 -15.45 22.95 -5.27
N ILE A 357 -16.46 23.52 -4.61
CA ILE A 357 -17.23 22.88 -3.56
C ILE A 357 -18.70 22.85 -4.01
N ALA A 358 -19.17 21.67 -4.38
CA ALA A 358 -20.56 21.46 -4.83
C ALA A 358 -21.44 20.84 -3.74
N GLY A 359 -20.85 20.22 -2.71
CA GLY A 359 -21.57 19.56 -1.62
C GLY A 359 -20.65 19.24 -0.46
N GLY A 360 -21.15 18.39 0.44
CA GLY A 360 -20.42 17.88 1.60
C GLY A 360 -20.41 18.79 2.83
N ASN A 361 -19.77 18.29 3.89
CA ASN A 361 -19.57 18.99 5.16
C ASN A 361 -18.06 19.19 5.39
N ILE A 362 -17.60 20.44 5.27
CA ILE A 362 -16.20 20.81 5.36
C ILE A 362 -15.95 21.64 6.60
N ILE A 363 -15.15 21.10 7.54
CA ILE A 363 -14.79 21.80 8.77
C ILE A 363 -13.28 21.96 8.81
N ILE A 364 -12.79 23.20 8.82
CA ILE A 364 -11.37 23.51 8.89
C ILE A 364 -11.11 24.38 10.11
N THR A 365 -10.18 23.93 10.96
CA THR A 365 -9.70 24.71 12.12
C THR A 365 -8.20 24.92 11.97
N SER A 366 -7.75 26.18 11.88
CA SER A 366 -6.36 26.56 11.78
C SER A 366 -5.97 27.50 12.91
N THR A 367 -5.09 27.05 13.82
CA THR A 367 -4.77 27.77 15.05
C THR A 367 -3.37 28.40 15.07
N GLY A 368 -2.48 27.98 14.18
CA GLY A 368 -1.13 28.51 14.10
C GLY A 368 -1.05 29.95 13.60
N THR A 369 0.06 30.61 13.85
CA THR A 369 0.31 32.00 13.40
C THR A 369 0.12 32.10 11.89
N ALA A 370 -0.70 33.05 11.45
CA ALA A 370 -1.08 33.29 10.06
C ALA A 370 -1.69 32.07 9.33
N GLY A 371 -2.19 31.09 10.08
CA GLY A 371 -2.81 29.90 9.51
C GLY A 371 -3.98 30.24 8.59
N LYS A 372 -4.16 29.43 7.53
CA LYS A 372 -5.22 29.63 6.54
C LYS A 372 -6.19 28.46 6.51
N GLY A 373 -7.45 28.74 6.23
CA GLY A 373 -8.46 27.71 5.97
C GLY A 373 -8.33 27.19 4.54
N ILE A 374 -8.86 27.91 3.55
CA ILE A 374 -8.76 27.60 2.12
C ILE A 374 -7.94 28.69 1.43
N SER A 375 -6.97 28.30 0.62
CA SER A 375 -6.17 29.21 -0.20
C SER A 375 -6.01 28.65 -1.61
N THR A 376 -6.44 29.43 -2.61
CA THR A 376 -6.29 29.05 -4.02
C THR A 376 -5.65 30.16 -4.83
N ASP A 377 -4.89 29.78 -5.87
CA ASP A 377 -4.31 30.75 -6.80
C ASP A 377 -5.27 31.06 -7.96
N GLY A 378 -6.23 30.16 -8.27
CA GLY A 378 -7.38 30.40 -9.17
C GLY A 378 -8.62 30.87 -8.40
N ASP A 379 -9.79 30.54 -8.92
CA ASP A 379 -11.08 30.87 -8.32
C ASP A 379 -11.44 29.93 -7.15
N LEU A 380 -12.28 30.42 -6.25
CA LEU A 380 -12.99 29.61 -5.24
C LEU A 380 -14.48 29.62 -5.56
N VAL A 381 -15.03 28.49 -5.96
CA VAL A 381 -16.43 28.33 -6.35
C VAL A 381 -17.15 27.42 -5.37
N ILE A 382 -18.13 27.97 -4.64
CA ILE A 382 -18.99 27.23 -3.72
C ILE A 382 -20.41 27.27 -4.27
N SER A 383 -20.90 26.11 -4.71
CA SER A 383 -22.25 25.94 -5.26
C SER A 383 -23.15 25.06 -4.40
N GLY A 384 -22.64 24.57 -3.25
CA GLY A 384 -23.39 23.75 -2.27
C GLY A 384 -22.54 23.42 -1.07
N GLY A 385 -23.08 22.57 -0.18
CA GLY A 385 -22.42 22.08 1.03
C GLY A 385 -22.50 23.02 2.25
N ASP A 386 -21.92 22.55 3.35
CA ASP A 386 -21.73 23.31 4.59
C ASP A 386 -20.23 23.49 4.85
N VAL A 387 -19.75 24.70 4.76
CA VAL A 387 -18.33 25.05 4.89
C VAL A 387 -18.11 25.88 6.13
N GLN A 388 -17.43 25.34 7.12
CA GLN A 388 -17.13 25.99 8.40
C GLN A 388 -15.62 26.16 8.56
N ILE A 389 -15.14 27.38 8.64
CA ILE A 389 -13.72 27.68 8.78
C ILE A 389 -13.48 28.55 10.00
N THR A 390 -12.62 28.08 10.89
CA THR A 390 -12.16 28.85 12.05
C THR A 390 -10.66 29.04 11.97
N THR A 391 -10.20 30.28 12.07
CA THR A 391 -8.80 30.63 12.23
C THR A 391 -8.61 31.44 13.52
N SER A 392 -7.56 31.15 14.28
CA SER A 392 -7.28 31.86 15.55
C SER A 392 -5.85 32.35 15.70
N GLY A 393 -4.98 32.04 14.74
CA GLY A 393 -3.59 32.49 14.74
C GLY A 393 -3.46 34.01 14.55
N ASN A 394 -2.46 34.59 15.18
CA ASN A 394 -2.17 36.03 15.03
C ASN A 394 -1.48 36.33 13.69
N GLY A 395 -1.63 37.57 13.23
CA GLY A 395 -0.82 38.11 12.16
C GLY A 395 0.56 38.57 12.66
N GLY A 396 1.41 38.95 11.72
CA GLY A 396 2.74 39.49 12.01
C GLY A 396 3.33 40.19 10.79
N THR A 397 4.60 40.57 10.90
CA THR A 397 5.33 41.29 9.85
C THR A 397 6.57 40.51 9.45
N TYR A 398 7.05 40.74 8.23
CA TYR A 398 8.28 40.17 7.70
C TYR A 398 8.90 41.15 6.69
N THR A 399 10.18 40.95 6.34
CA THR A 399 10.80 41.70 5.26
C THR A 399 10.74 40.86 3.99
N ASN A 400 10.07 41.37 2.95
CA ASN A 400 9.89 40.66 1.69
C ASN A 400 11.17 40.67 0.79
N THR A 401 11.13 40.02 -0.33
CA THR A 401 12.23 39.90 -1.31
C THR A 401 12.76 41.25 -1.82
N ASN A 402 11.93 42.30 -1.76
CA ASN A 402 12.29 43.67 -2.15
C ASN A 402 12.85 44.48 -0.95
N SER A 403 13.17 43.83 0.17
CA SER A 403 13.62 44.49 1.42
C SER A 403 12.58 45.48 2.01
N ILE A 404 11.30 45.25 1.73
CA ILE A 404 10.19 46.07 2.22
C ILE A 404 9.50 45.33 3.36
N LEU A 405 9.15 46.06 4.42
CA LEU A 405 8.33 45.50 5.50
C LEU A 405 6.93 45.22 4.99
N ASP A 406 6.52 43.98 5.11
CA ASP A 406 5.22 43.47 4.71
C ASP A 406 4.57 42.68 5.87
N SER A 407 3.34 42.22 5.70
CA SER A 407 2.59 41.54 6.76
C SER A 407 1.91 40.26 6.29
N TYR A 408 1.79 39.31 7.20
CA TYR A 408 0.98 38.13 7.05
C TYR A 408 -0.15 38.09 8.09
N SER A 409 -1.25 37.39 7.77
CA SER A 409 -2.40 37.26 8.67
C SER A 409 -3.08 35.91 8.52
N ALA A 410 -3.74 35.44 9.59
CA ALA A 410 -4.66 34.34 9.51
C ALA A 410 -5.85 34.71 8.62
N THR A 411 -6.29 33.78 7.78
CA THR A 411 -7.34 34.04 6.80
C THR A 411 -8.21 32.79 6.61
N CYS A 412 -9.53 32.93 6.74
CA CYS A 412 -10.43 31.79 6.51
C CYS A 412 -10.44 31.37 5.04
N MET A 413 -10.64 32.31 4.12
CA MET A 413 -10.62 32.03 2.69
C MET A 413 -9.78 33.06 1.95
N LYS A 414 -8.94 32.60 1.02
CA LYS A 414 -8.15 33.43 0.10
C LYS A 414 -8.21 32.85 -1.29
N SER A 415 -8.51 33.69 -2.28
CA SER A 415 -8.39 33.41 -3.71
C SER A 415 -7.55 34.53 -4.34
N ASN A 416 -6.68 34.16 -5.28
CA ASN A 416 -6.02 35.17 -6.13
C ASN A 416 -6.92 35.51 -7.35
N GLY A 417 -7.91 34.65 -7.70
CA GLY A 417 -8.99 34.94 -8.62
C GLY A 417 -10.23 35.48 -7.89
N ASN A 418 -11.41 34.95 -8.22
CA ASN A 418 -12.68 35.35 -7.63
C ASN A 418 -13.18 34.36 -6.58
N ILE A 419 -14.01 34.83 -5.66
CA ILE A 419 -14.79 33.97 -4.76
C ILE A 419 -16.25 34.04 -5.18
N HIS A 420 -16.80 32.91 -5.66
CA HIS A 420 -18.19 32.78 -6.09
C HIS A 420 -18.92 31.84 -5.13
N ILE A 421 -19.90 32.37 -4.39
CA ILE A 421 -20.79 31.60 -3.52
C ILE A 421 -22.21 31.73 -4.08
N THR A 422 -22.72 30.65 -4.66
CA THR A 422 -24.05 30.66 -5.33
C THR A 422 -25.09 29.89 -4.55
N ASN A 423 -24.66 28.95 -3.68
CA ASN A 423 -25.54 28.16 -2.82
C ASN A 423 -24.70 27.53 -1.68
N GLY A 424 -25.35 26.87 -0.70
CA GLY A 424 -24.73 26.27 0.46
C GLY A 424 -24.67 27.20 1.68
N THR A 425 -24.07 26.71 2.75
CA THR A 425 -23.85 27.49 3.99
C THR A 425 -22.34 27.70 4.15
N VAL A 426 -21.95 28.95 4.38
CA VAL A 426 -20.54 29.30 4.64
C VAL A 426 -20.43 30.06 5.94
N THR A 427 -19.74 29.49 6.91
CA THR A 427 -19.47 30.10 8.21
C THR A 427 -17.96 30.33 8.37
N MET A 428 -17.58 31.58 8.56
CA MET A 428 -16.19 31.96 8.75
C MET A 428 -15.97 32.68 10.06
N LYS A 429 -14.96 32.28 10.84
CA LYS A 429 -14.61 32.95 12.10
C LYS A 429 -13.07 33.09 12.16
N SER A 430 -12.61 34.33 12.27
CA SER A 430 -11.18 34.61 12.50
C SER A 430 -11.07 35.45 13.80
N THR A 431 -10.32 34.92 14.78
CA THR A 431 -10.25 35.53 16.13
C THR A 431 -8.85 36.03 16.51
N GLY A 432 -7.81 35.70 15.70
CA GLY A 432 -6.47 36.21 15.93
C GLY A 432 -6.33 37.71 15.61
N SER A 433 -5.27 38.33 16.12
CA SER A 433 -4.94 39.72 15.75
C SER A 433 -4.65 39.83 14.26
N ALA A 434 -5.19 40.83 13.57
CA ALA A 434 -5.14 41.03 12.12
C ALA A 434 -5.75 39.86 11.32
N GLY A 435 -6.62 39.03 11.95
CA GLY A 435 -7.31 37.95 11.26
C GLY A 435 -8.32 38.46 10.22
N LYS A 436 -8.52 37.70 9.13
CA LYS A 436 -9.45 38.00 8.04
C LYS A 436 -10.42 36.83 7.85
N GLY A 437 -11.68 37.19 7.55
CA GLY A 437 -12.71 36.21 7.15
C GLY A 437 -12.48 35.62 5.79
#